data_47e061b3fbb9eeb64730cf981d7f9cee
#
_entry.id   47e061b3fbb9eeb64730cf981d7f9cee
#
_cell.length_a   1.000
_cell.length_b   1.000
_cell.length_c   1.000
_cell.angle_alpha   90.00
_cell.angle_beta   90.00
_cell.angle_gamma   90.00
#
_symmetry.space_group_name_H-M   'P 1'
#
loop_
_entity.id
_entity.type
_entity.pdbx_description
1 polymer ?
#
loop_
_entity_poly.entity_id
_entity_poly.type
_entity_poly.pdbx_seq_one_letter_code
_entity_poly.pdbx_strand_id
1 'polypeptide(L)'
;MSILNKMERQNQIISLIQQGHKINASDLAKQFNVSTRTITRDIDDLESKGVHIYAHKGRRGGYEIQNTDHYFHLKLNEFELIALFLTLQESQSHSTLPYT
;
A
#
# COMPACT_ATOMS: atom_id res chain seq x y z
N MET A 1 -20.17 11.05 6.21
CA MET A 1 -20.22 10.56 4.86
C MET A 1 -18.84 10.40 4.29
N SER A 2 -18.58 9.26 3.71
CA SER A 2 -17.26 9.06 3.15
C SER A 2 -17.20 9.75 1.80
N ILE A 3 -16.20 10.60 1.64
CA ILE A 3 -16.02 11.25 0.36
C ILE A 3 -14.89 10.59 -0.40
N LEU A 4 -14.29 9.57 0.18
CA LEU A 4 -13.19 8.89 -0.49
C LEU A 4 -13.73 7.80 -1.38
N ASN A 5 -13.15 7.65 -2.54
CA ASN A 5 -13.49 6.51 -3.37
C ASN A 5 -12.72 5.30 -2.85
N LYS A 6 -13.00 4.15 -3.44
CA LYS A 6 -12.41 2.90 -2.96
C LYS A 6 -10.89 2.93 -3.00
N MET A 7 -10.32 3.43 -4.07
CA MET A 7 -8.89 3.44 -4.23
C MET A 7 -8.23 4.34 -3.19
N GLU A 8 -8.80 5.52 -2.98
CA GLU A 8 -8.29 6.44 -1.99
C GLU A 8 -8.38 5.86 -0.61
N ARG A 9 -9.50 5.22 -0.31
CA ARG A 9 -9.69 4.59 0.99
C ARG A 9 -8.66 3.49 1.20
N GLN A 10 -8.46 2.63 0.21
CA GLN A 10 -7.49 1.55 0.33
C GLN A 10 -6.08 2.07 0.51
N ASN A 11 -5.72 3.13 -0.18
CA ASN A 11 -4.41 3.73 -0.02
C ASN A 11 -4.22 4.27 1.40
N GLN A 12 -5.25 4.87 1.95
CA GLN A 12 -5.16 5.37 3.30
C GLN A 12 -5.14 4.26 4.33
N ILE A 13 -5.84 3.17 4.07
CA ILE A 13 -5.79 2.00 4.94
C ILE A 13 -4.35 1.49 5.03
N ILE A 14 -3.69 1.35 3.90
CA ILE A 14 -2.30 0.91 3.86
C ILE A 14 -1.43 1.84 4.69
N SER A 15 -1.60 3.13 4.48
CA SER A 15 -0.81 4.12 5.17
C SER A 15 -0.98 4.03 6.68
N LEU A 16 -2.22 3.87 7.12
CA LEU A 16 -2.49 3.76 8.55
C LEU A 16 -1.88 2.51 9.15
N ILE A 17 -1.98 1.40 8.44
CA ILE A 17 -1.42 0.15 8.93
C ILE A 17 0.11 0.24 8.98
N GLN A 18 0.69 0.89 7.99
CA GLN A 18 2.14 1.02 7.92
C GLN A 18 2.73 1.86 9.04
N GLN A 19 1.92 2.72 9.63
CA GLN A 19 2.40 3.54 10.73
C GLN A 19 2.71 2.74 11.97
N GLY A 20 2.45 1.45 11.94
CA GLY A 20 2.83 0.60 13.06
C GLY A 20 1.80 0.46 14.15
N HIS A 21 0.70 1.14 14.03
CA HIS A 21 -0.38 0.99 14.98
C HIS A 21 -1.21 -0.19 14.58
N LYS A 22 -1.49 -1.05 15.53
CA LYS A 22 -2.37 -2.18 15.26
C LYS A 22 -3.79 -1.65 15.25
N ILE A 23 -4.30 -1.49 14.07
CA ILE A 23 -5.63 -0.93 13.89
C ILE A 23 -6.51 -2.04 13.35
N ASN A 24 -7.69 -2.19 13.90
CA ASN A 24 -8.57 -3.27 13.49
C ASN A 24 -9.64 -2.77 12.54
N ALA A 25 -10.44 -3.71 12.02
CA ALA A 25 -11.46 -3.37 11.05
C ALA A 25 -12.49 -2.38 11.61
N SER A 26 -12.80 -2.52 12.88
CA SER A 26 -13.77 -1.63 13.52
C SER A 26 -13.25 -0.21 13.57
N ASP A 27 -11.97 -0.05 13.91
CA ASP A 27 -11.36 1.28 13.95
C ASP A 27 -11.33 1.90 12.57
N LEU A 28 -10.96 1.11 11.58
CA LEU A 28 -10.91 1.61 10.21
C LEU A 28 -12.30 1.96 9.71
N ALA A 29 -13.29 1.14 10.05
CA ALA A 29 -14.66 1.41 9.65
C ALA A 29 -15.14 2.74 10.20
N LYS A 30 -14.82 3.01 11.45
CA LYS A 30 -15.20 4.27 12.06
C LYS A 30 -14.47 5.44 11.40
N GLN A 31 -13.21 5.25 11.14
CA GLN A 31 -12.41 6.32 10.56
C GLN A 31 -12.91 6.72 9.19
N PHE A 32 -13.29 5.74 8.38
CA PHE A 32 -13.73 6.00 7.02
C PHE A 32 -15.24 6.07 6.88
N ASN A 33 -15.94 5.91 7.98
CA ASN A 33 -17.41 5.97 7.98
C ASN A 33 -18.01 4.94 7.02
N VAL A 34 -17.51 3.73 7.10
CA VAL A 34 -18.01 2.61 6.32
C VAL A 34 -18.22 1.44 7.25
N SER A 35 -18.77 0.35 6.73
CA SER A 35 -18.99 -0.84 7.56
C SER A 35 -17.71 -1.63 7.70
N THR A 36 -17.65 -2.47 8.73
CA THR A 36 -16.51 -3.37 8.89
C THR A 36 -16.44 -4.34 7.72
N ARG A 37 -17.57 -4.66 7.16
CA ARG A 37 -17.60 -5.54 6.00
C ARG A 37 -16.88 -4.89 4.81
N THR A 38 -17.09 -3.61 4.64
CA THR A 38 -16.38 -2.88 3.58
C THR A 38 -14.89 -2.91 3.82
N ILE A 39 -14.48 -2.74 5.08
CA ILE A 39 -13.07 -2.76 5.40
C ILE A 39 -12.48 -4.15 5.14
N THR A 40 -13.15 -5.21 5.55
CA THR A 40 -12.62 -6.56 5.30
C THR A 40 -12.54 -6.85 3.82
N ARG A 41 -13.47 -6.35 3.05
CA ARG A 41 -13.38 -6.47 1.59
C ARG A 41 -12.21 -5.71 1.03
N ASP A 42 -11.96 -4.53 1.57
CA ASP A 42 -10.80 -3.75 1.13
C ASP A 42 -9.50 -4.48 1.46
N ILE A 43 -9.44 -5.08 2.63
CA ILE A 43 -8.25 -5.84 3.03
C ILE A 43 -8.05 -7.03 2.08
N ASP A 44 -9.11 -7.75 1.79
CA ASP A 44 -9.03 -8.88 0.87
C ASP A 44 -8.57 -8.43 -0.50
N ASP A 45 -9.08 -7.31 -0.94
CA ASP A 45 -8.74 -6.74 -2.23
C ASP A 45 -7.26 -6.38 -2.28
N LEU A 46 -6.78 -5.75 -1.21
CA LEU A 46 -5.37 -5.37 -1.13
C LEU A 46 -4.48 -6.60 -1.12
N GLU A 47 -4.91 -7.64 -0.42
CA GLU A 47 -4.13 -8.87 -0.41
C GLU A 47 -4.07 -9.49 -1.80
N SER A 48 -5.16 -9.43 -2.53
CA SER A 48 -5.17 -9.96 -3.88
C SER A 48 -4.27 -9.17 -4.81
N LYS A 49 -3.98 -7.93 -4.46
CA LYS A 49 -3.07 -7.10 -5.24
C LYS A 49 -1.62 -7.24 -4.80
N GLY A 50 -1.36 -8.11 -3.84
CA GLY A 50 0.00 -8.37 -3.41
C GLY A 50 0.44 -7.67 -2.15
N VAL A 51 -0.46 -7.00 -1.47
CA VAL A 51 -0.12 -6.36 -0.20
C VAL A 51 -0.27 -7.41 0.90
N HIS A 52 0.81 -7.69 1.60
CA HIS A 52 0.79 -8.73 2.63
C HIS A 52 0.31 -8.12 3.95
N ILE A 53 -0.92 -8.41 4.28
CA ILE A 53 -1.55 -7.90 5.48
C ILE A 53 -1.82 -9.05 6.42
N TYR A 54 -1.38 -8.92 7.65
CA TYR A 54 -1.58 -9.93 8.66
C TYR A 54 -2.62 -9.44 9.66
N ALA A 55 -3.53 -10.30 10.00
CA ALA A 55 -4.55 -9.99 10.98
C ALA A 55 -4.19 -10.68 12.28
N HIS A 56 -3.97 -9.89 13.31
CA HIS A 56 -3.71 -10.43 14.65
C HIS A 56 -5.01 -10.43 15.42
N LYS A 57 -5.31 -11.56 16.05
CA LYS A 57 -6.53 -11.67 16.82
C LYS A 57 -6.28 -11.32 18.27
N GLY A 58 -7.34 -11.02 19.00
CA GLY A 58 -7.25 -10.74 20.39
C GLY A 58 -7.45 -9.27 20.70
N ARG A 59 -7.32 -8.95 21.98
CA ARG A 59 -7.58 -7.59 22.44
C ARG A 59 -6.71 -6.55 21.80
N ARG A 60 -5.47 -6.90 21.57
CA ARG A 60 -4.53 -6.00 20.93
C ARG A 60 -4.33 -6.37 19.49
N GLY A 61 -5.34 -7.01 18.93
CA GLY A 61 -5.25 -7.43 17.56
C GLY A 61 -5.42 -6.26 16.62
N GLY A 62 -5.29 -6.53 15.37
CA GLY A 62 -5.42 -5.54 14.34
C GLY A 62 -4.64 -5.98 13.13
N TYR A 63 -4.58 -5.13 12.15
CA TYR A 63 -3.87 -5.46 10.93
C TYR A 63 -2.44 -4.97 11.01
N GLU A 64 -1.59 -5.70 10.34
CA GLU A 64 -0.17 -5.35 10.29
C GLU A 64 0.35 -5.67 8.90
N ILE A 65 1.19 -4.79 8.37
CA ILE A 65 1.88 -5.06 7.13
C ILE A 65 3.32 -5.31 7.49
N GLN A 66 3.86 -6.43 7.02
CA GLN A 66 5.23 -6.75 7.34
C GLN A 66 6.16 -5.90 6.52
N ASN A 67 6.97 -5.18 7.24
CA ASN A 67 7.92 -4.30 6.59
C ASN A 67 9.13 -5.01 6.06
N THR A 68 9.20 -6.30 6.25
CA THR A 68 10.25 -7.04 5.62
C THR A 68 10.07 -7.01 4.14
N ASP A 69 8.94 -6.54 3.73
CA ASP A 69 8.71 -6.39 2.35
C ASP A 69 9.37 -5.13 1.90
N HIS A 70 10.60 -5.23 1.62
CA HIS A 70 11.26 -4.15 0.95
C HIS A 70 10.57 -3.87 -0.37
N TYR A 71 9.90 -4.87 -0.87
CA TYR A 71 9.11 -4.66 -2.05
C TYR A 71 8.08 -3.60 -1.88
N PHE A 72 7.57 -3.49 -0.68
CA PHE A 72 6.53 -2.55 -0.46
C PHE A 72 7.05 -1.15 -0.59
N HIS A 73 8.24 -0.92 -0.05
CA HIS A 73 8.89 0.34 -0.25
C HIS A 73 9.19 0.57 -1.71
N LEU A 74 9.61 -0.47 -2.39
CA LEU A 74 9.87 -0.35 -3.80
C LEU A 74 8.62 0.01 -4.54
N LYS A 75 7.49 -0.53 -4.12
CA LYS A 75 6.25 -0.19 -4.78
C LYS A 75 5.88 1.27 -4.60
N LEU A 76 6.14 1.81 -3.42
CA LEU A 76 5.87 3.20 -3.21
C LEU A 76 6.73 4.06 -4.09
N ASN A 77 7.90 3.57 -4.39
CA ASN A 77 8.83 4.30 -5.22
C ASN A 77 8.79 3.85 -6.66
N GLU A 78 7.84 3.03 -6.99
CA GLU A 78 7.79 2.49 -8.33
C GLU A 78 7.71 3.57 -9.37
N PHE A 79 6.93 4.58 -9.13
CA PHE A 79 6.85 5.67 -10.08
C PHE A 79 8.18 6.33 -10.24
N GLU A 80 8.88 6.52 -9.13
CA GLU A 80 10.19 7.12 -9.17
C GLU A 80 11.17 6.21 -9.88
N LEU A 81 11.08 4.92 -9.59
CA LEU A 81 11.95 3.96 -10.23
C LEU A 81 11.69 3.89 -11.71
N ILE A 82 10.45 3.91 -12.10
CA ILE A 82 10.10 3.90 -13.50
C ILE A 82 10.59 5.17 -14.16
N ALA A 83 10.38 6.30 -13.53
CA ALA A 83 10.84 7.56 -14.07
C ALA A 83 12.36 7.57 -14.22
N LEU A 84 13.04 7.06 -13.21
CA LEU A 84 14.47 6.98 -13.26
C LEU A 84 14.94 6.04 -14.36
N PHE A 85 14.27 4.91 -14.49
CA PHE A 85 14.58 3.95 -15.52
C PHE A 85 14.43 4.57 -16.91
N LEU A 86 13.34 5.27 -17.12
CA LEU A 86 13.10 5.93 -18.40
C LEU A 86 14.16 6.98 -18.66
N THR A 87 14.54 7.71 -17.64
CA THR A 87 15.58 8.70 -17.77
C THR A 87 16.90 8.05 -18.16
N LEU A 88 17.20 6.93 -17.54
CA LEU A 88 18.41 6.22 -17.88
C LEU A 88 18.37 5.67 -19.29
N GLN A 89 17.22 5.23 -19.72
CA GLN A 89 17.09 4.75 -21.09
C GLN A 89 17.33 5.87 -22.09
N GLU A 90 16.80 7.04 -21.78
CA GLU A 90 17.04 8.17 -22.63
C GLU A 90 18.51 8.51 -22.66
N SER A 91 19.14 8.50 -21.51
CA SER A 91 20.55 8.75 -21.44
C SER A 91 21.31 7.77 -22.27
N GLN A 92 20.94 6.53 -22.19
CA GLN A 92 21.61 5.51 -22.96
C GLN A 92 21.46 5.73 -24.42
N SER A 93 20.29 6.09 -24.85
CA SER A 93 20.11 6.27 -26.27
C SER A 93 20.82 7.50 -26.76
N HIS A 94 21.09 8.44 -25.90
CA HIS A 94 21.81 9.62 -26.33
C HIS A 94 23.29 9.48 -26.12
N SER A 95 23.65 8.97 -25.02
CA SER A 95 25.03 9.01 -24.66
C SER A 95 25.77 7.90 -25.22
N THR A 96 25.14 6.94 -25.70
CA THR A 96 25.84 5.89 -26.18
C THR A 96 26.71 5.46 -25.11
N LEU A 97 26.28 5.55 -23.97
CA LEU A 97 26.99 5.03 -22.92
C LEU A 97 27.66 3.88 -23.37
N PRO A 98 28.61 3.50 -22.75
CA PRO A 98 29.43 2.44 -23.21
C PRO A 98 28.66 1.41 -23.79
N TYR A 99 27.59 1.35 -23.37
CA TYR A 99 26.86 0.35 -23.88
C TYR A 99 26.12 0.83 -24.98
N THR A 100 26.28 1.89 -25.37
CA THR A 100 25.47 2.24 -26.41
C THR A 100 25.77 1.60 -27.47
#